data_1e7fe75f351dc9f07d09501820aa8f32
#
_entry.id   1e7fe75f351dc9f07d09501820aa8f32
#
_cell.length_a   1.000
_cell.length_b   1.000
_cell.length_c   1.000
_cell.angle_alpha   90.00
_cell.angle_beta   90.00
_cell.angle_gamma   90.00
#
_symmetry.space_group_name_H-M   'P 1'
#
loop_
_entity.id
_entity.type
_entity.pdbx_description
1 polymer ?
#
loop_
_entity_poly.entity_id
_entity_poly.type
_entity_poly.pdbx_seq_one_letter_code
_entity_poly.pdbx_strand_id
1 'polypeptide(L)'
;MEKGIVSFAFYQGRRLACMRFVCATMEIIEQYEEIIFEVANSFAFIDPTLVSEESANRRDMQYYNEAIYCYYLEDYEGAMKAAKQALKFGSIKASYLLVELYYDEDSPYRDLEKTISYAKQLFEATKDPELAFLIGNVYDQQMKDYMKALNWYENAERLGHKRVAFYLGRIYYYGLLRTKRDGRKALEYFKKARENGIPEAEGYIKDLEELKGEDLQTAVEKWERAVQAGSESAAIK
;
A
#
# COMPACT_ATOMS: atom_id res chain seq x y z
N MET A 1 -6.61 10.10 26.92
CA MET A 1 -7.88 9.37 26.64
C MET A 1 -7.60 7.90 26.91
N GLU A 2 -8.32 7.28 27.82
CA GLU A 2 -8.17 5.86 28.08
C GLU A 2 -8.77 5.05 26.92
N LYS A 3 -7.99 4.11 26.40
CA LYS A 3 -8.47 3.16 25.37
C LYS A 3 -9.41 2.15 26.05
N GLY A 4 -10.63 2.02 25.55
CA GLY A 4 -11.55 1.00 26.01
C GLY A 4 -11.16 -0.36 25.45
N ILE A 5 -11.19 -1.39 26.29
CA ILE A 5 -10.88 -2.77 25.90
C ILE A 5 -12.07 -3.65 26.29
N VAL A 6 -12.65 -4.33 25.31
CA VAL A 6 -13.65 -5.39 25.54
C VAL A 6 -13.02 -6.74 25.20
N SER A 7 -13.09 -7.67 26.14
CA SER A 7 -12.54 -9.01 25.95
C SER A 7 -13.63 -10.04 26.17
N PHE A 8 -13.77 -10.96 25.22
CA PHE A 8 -14.66 -12.11 25.33
C PHE A 8 -13.81 -13.37 25.47
N ALA A 9 -14.14 -14.19 26.45
CA ALA A 9 -13.52 -15.48 26.64
C ALA A 9 -14.52 -16.58 26.27
N PHE A 10 -14.14 -17.46 25.37
CA PHE A 10 -14.94 -18.58 24.91
C PHE A 10 -14.31 -19.88 25.40
N TYR A 11 -15.08 -20.73 26.00
CA TYR A 11 -14.63 -22.03 26.47
C TYR A 11 -15.26 -23.14 25.65
N GLN A 12 -14.42 -24.01 25.12
CA GLN A 12 -14.87 -25.25 24.50
C GLN A 12 -14.02 -26.42 25.06
N GLY A 13 -14.57 -27.16 25.95
CA GLY A 13 -13.85 -28.21 26.66
C GLY A 13 -12.65 -27.67 27.44
N ARG A 14 -11.41 -28.08 27.08
CA ARG A 14 -10.17 -27.61 27.74
C ARG A 14 -9.51 -26.46 26.99
N ARG A 15 -10.12 -25.93 25.94
CA ARG A 15 -9.54 -24.85 25.12
C ARG A 15 -10.20 -23.53 25.47
N LEU A 16 -9.37 -22.53 25.67
CA LEU A 16 -9.79 -21.14 25.86
C LEU A 16 -9.41 -20.38 24.59
N ALA A 17 -10.39 -19.75 23.95
CA ALA A 17 -10.18 -18.75 22.93
C ALA A 17 -10.58 -17.39 23.52
N CYS A 18 -9.74 -16.41 23.36
CA CYS A 18 -10.02 -15.03 23.76
C CYS A 18 -10.09 -14.15 22.53
N MET A 19 -11.17 -13.38 22.43
CA MET A 19 -11.31 -12.32 21.45
C MET A 19 -11.23 -10.98 22.18
N ARG A 20 -10.39 -10.09 21.69
CA ARG A 20 -10.21 -8.78 22.29
C ARG A 20 -10.51 -7.70 21.24
N PHE A 21 -11.42 -6.81 21.57
CA PHE A 21 -11.69 -5.61 20.82
C PHE A 21 -11.03 -4.43 21.52
N VAL A 22 -10.23 -3.65 20.76
CA VAL A 22 -9.60 -2.43 21.25
C VAL A 22 -10.28 -1.27 20.53
N CYS A 23 -11.00 -0.44 21.29
CA CYS A 23 -11.69 0.73 20.77
C CYS A 23 -10.98 2.00 21.22
N ALA A 24 -11.10 3.06 20.43
CA ALA A 24 -10.43 4.33 20.69
C ALA A 24 -10.92 4.99 22.00
N THR A 25 -12.20 4.81 22.36
CA THR A 25 -12.79 5.33 23.59
C THR A 25 -13.87 4.39 24.11
N MET A 26 -14.22 4.51 25.40
CA MET A 26 -15.36 3.79 25.99
C MET A 26 -16.69 4.15 25.33
N GLU A 27 -16.85 5.38 24.88
CA GLU A 27 -18.04 5.87 24.17
C GLU A 27 -18.32 5.07 22.89
N ILE A 28 -17.27 4.69 22.16
CA ILE A 28 -17.40 3.82 20.98
C ILE A 28 -17.83 2.41 21.38
N ILE A 29 -17.37 1.89 22.51
CA ILE A 29 -17.80 0.57 23.00
C ILE A 29 -19.29 0.61 23.30
N GLU A 30 -19.78 1.60 24.04
CA GLU A 30 -21.18 1.76 24.38
C GLU A 30 -22.07 1.90 23.14
N GLN A 31 -21.60 2.67 22.15
CA GLN A 31 -22.32 2.88 20.89
C GLN A 31 -22.48 1.60 20.05
N TYR A 32 -21.50 0.70 20.08
CA TYR A 32 -21.46 -0.51 19.24
C TYR A 32 -21.53 -1.81 20.05
N GLU A 33 -21.94 -1.76 21.32
CA GLU A 33 -21.97 -2.91 22.22
C GLU A 33 -22.78 -4.07 21.64
N GLU A 34 -23.98 -3.80 21.10
CA GLU A 34 -24.83 -4.82 20.49
C GLU A 34 -24.16 -5.47 19.27
N ILE A 35 -23.55 -4.68 18.40
CA ILE A 35 -22.85 -5.17 17.21
C ILE A 35 -21.62 -5.99 17.59
N ILE A 36 -20.86 -5.53 18.59
CA ILE A 36 -19.70 -6.25 19.12
C ILE A 36 -20.13 -7.60 19.68
N PHE A 37 -21.27 -7.62 20.39
CA PHE A 37 -21.84 -8.83 20.97
C PHE A 37 -22.39 -9.79 19.90
N GLU A 38 -23.09 -9.28 18.86
CA GLU A 38 -23.55 -10.08 17.73
C GLU A 38 -22.38 -10.69 16.95
N VAL A 39 -21.34 -9.90 16.67
CA VAL A 39 -20.13 -10.38 16.04
C VAL A 39 -19.45 -11.46 16.88
N ALA A 40 -19.32 -11.25 18.18
CA ALA A 40 -18.75 -12.25 19.09
C ALA A 40 -19.57 -13.55 19.12
N ASN A 41 -20.91 -13.45 19.11
CA ASN A 41 -21.80 -14.60 19.08
C ASN A 41 -21.90 -15.30 17.72
N SER A 42 -21.61 -14.59 16.63
CA SER A 42 -21.59 -15.15 15.27
C SER A 42 -20.37 -16.04 15.00
N PHE A 43 -19.35 -15.95 15.84
CA PHE A 43 -18.24 -16.90 15.81
C PHE A 43 -18.72 -18.26 16.36
N ALA A 44 -19.36 -19.03 15.49
CA ALA A 44 -19.57 -20.44 15.76
C ALA A 44 -18.19 -21.10 15.91
N PHE A 45 -17.95 -21.70 17.06
CA PHE A 45 -16.83 -22.63 17.16
C PHE A 45 -17.09 -23.74 16.15
N ILE A 46 -16.35 -23.73 15.07
CA ILE A 46 -16.35 -24.88 14.15
C ILE A 46 -15.85 -26.06 14.98
N ASP A 47 -16.69 -27.09 15.08
CA ASP A 47 -16.29 -28.33 15.74
C ASP A 47 -14.96 -28.78 15.14
N PRO A 48 -13.90 -28.95 15.93
CA PRO A 48 -12.59 -29.34 15.43
C PRO A 48 -12.63 -30.66 14.66
N THR A 49 -13.66 -31.51 14.85
CA THR A 49 -13.87 -32.73 14.08
C THR A 49 -14.45 -32.48 12.68
N LEU A 50 -15.06 -31.29 12.44
CA LEU A 50 -15.58 -30.85 11.16
C LEU A 50 -14.59 -29.98 10.38
N VAL A 51 -13.51 -29.55 11.02
CA VAL A 51 -12.40 -28.85 10.37
C VAL A 51 -11.56 -29.94 9.69
N SER A 52 -11.54 -29.96 8.36
CA SER A 52 -10.66 -30.87 7.63
C SER A 52 -9.23 -30.75 8.17
N GLU A 53 -8.49 -31.86 8.25
CA GLU A 53 -7.10 -31.83 8.72
C GLU A 53 -6.25 -30.79 8.00
N GLU A 54 -6.59 -30.47 6.75
CA GLU A 54 -6.00 -29.38 5.97
C GLU A 54 -6.17 -28.00 6.58
N SER A 55 -7.32 -27.68 7.16
CA SER A 55 -7.54 -26.33 7.79
C SER A 55 -7.01 -26.27 9.23
N ALA A 56 -7.03 -27.38 9.96
CA ALA A 56 -6.46 -27.46 11.32
C ALA A 56 -4.92 -27.38 11.32
N ASN A 57 -4.29 -27.68 10.21
CA ASN A 57 -2.84 -27.79 10.07
C ASN A 57 -2.21 -26.60 9.33
N ARG A 58 -2.96 -25.53 9.06
CA ARG A 58 -2.48 -24.33 8.38
C ARG A 58 -1.63 -23.45 9.31
N ARG A 59 -0.44 -23.96 9.63
CA ARG A 59 0.56 -23.24 10.44
C ARG A 59 0.96 -21.91 9.79
N ASP A 60 0.93 -21.82 8.48
CA ASP A 60 1.15 -20.59 7.72
C ASP A 60 0.20 -19.48 8.17
N MET A 61 -1.10 -19.77 8.27
CA MET A 61 -2.12 -18.80 8.69
C MET A 61 -2.05 -18.51 10.19
N GLN A 62 -1.74 -19.50 11.02
CA GLN A 62 -1.61 -19.30 12.46
C GLN A 62 -0.48 -18.31 12.77
N TYR A 63 0.71 -18.54 12.22
CA TYR A 63 1.84 -17.63 12.40
C TYR A 63 1.62 -16.28 11.72
N TYR A 64 0.92 -16.23 10.58
CA TYR A 64 0.58 -14.96 9.94
C TYR A 64 -0.35 -14.12 10.83
N ASN A 65 -1.39 -14.72 11.40
CA ASN A 65 -2.31 -14.01 12.30
C ASN A 65 -1.59 -13.52 13.58
N GLU A 66 -0.68 -14.32 14.12
CA GLU A 66 0.19 -13.91 15.23
C GLU A 66 1.05 -12.70 14.82
N ALA A 67 1.65 -12.75 13.63
CA ALA A 67 2.49 -11.67 13.13
C ALA A 67 1.71 -10.36 12.93
N ILE A 68 0.53 -10.43 12.35
CA ILE A 68 -0.37 -9.28 12.20
C ILE A 68 -0.77 -8.71 13.57
N TYR A 69 -1.11 -9.57 14.52
CA TYR A 69 -1.47 -9.13 15.87
C TYR A 69 -0.31 -8.38 16.55
N CYS A 70 0.90 -8.95 16.50
CA CYS A 70 2.10 -8.30 17.03
C CYS A 70 2.37 -6.96 16.33
N TYR A 71 2.23 -6.90 15.00
CA TYR A 71 2.43 -5.68 14.22
C TYR A 71 1.49 -4.54 14.66
N TYR A 72 0.19 -4.82 14.84
CA TYR A 72 -0.78 -3.83 15.32
C TYR A 72 -0.54 -3.38 16.77
N LEU A 73 0.17 -4.18 17.57
CA LEU A 73 0.60 -3.80 18.92
C LEU A 73 1.96 -3.11 18.96
N GLU A 74 2.56 -2.83 17.80
CA GLU A 74 3.91 -2.28 17.66
C GLU A 74 5.01 -3.20 18.27
N ASP A 75 4.66 -4.48 18.52
CA ASP A 75 5.64 -5.51 18.85
C ASP A 75 6.31 -6.00 17.56
N TYR A 76 7.21 -5.17 17.04
CA TYR A 76 7.92 -5.46 15.79
C TYR A 76 8.80 -6.73 15.88
N GLU A 77 9.32 -7.06 17.07
CA GLU A 77 10.11 -8.28 17.26
C GLU A 77 9.23 -9.52 17.13
N GLY A 78 8.09 -9.56 17.83
CA GLY A 78 7.10 -10.62 17.72
C GLY A 78 6.59 -10.76 16.29
N ALA A 79 6.22 -9.64 15.66
CA ALA A 79 5.76 -9.60 14.27
C ALA A 79 6.79 -10.19 13.29
N MET A 80 8.05 -9.77 13.39
CA MET A 80 9.14 -10.26 12.55
C MET A 80 9.39 -11.76 12.73
N LYS A 81 9.37 -12.24 13.98
CA LYS A 81 9.58 -13.65 14.30
C LYS A 81 8.45 -14.51 13.75
N ALA A 82 7.21 -14.12 14.00
CA ALA A 82 6.03 -14.85 13.55
C ALA A 82 5.89 -14.81 12.01
N ALA A 83 6.12 -13.65 11.37
CA ALA A 83 6.12 -13.54 9.91
C ALA A 83 7.16 -14.46 9.25
N LYS A 84 8.38 -14.53 9.79
CA LYS A 84 9.40 -15.47 9.29
C LYS A 84 9.01 -16.94 9.49
N GLN A 85 8.29 -17.27 10.55
CA GLN A 85 7.76 -18.62 10.72
C GLN A 85 6.66 -18.91 9.70
N ALA A 86 5.70 -18.00 9.52
CA ALA A 86 4.65 -18.14 8.51
C ALA A 86 5.24 -18.33 7.09
N LEU A 87 6.30 -17.56 6.77
CA LEU A 87 7.00 -17.69 5.49
C LEU A 87 7.60 -19.09 5.28
N LYS A 88 8.18 -19.71 6.32
CA LYS A 88 8.71 -21.10 6.24
C LYS A 88 7.62 -22.13 5.90
N PHE A 89 6.38 -21.83 6.24
CA PHE A 89 5.21 -22.63 5.87
C PHE A 89 4.53 -22.18 4.56
N GLY A 90 5.19 -21.31 3.79
CA GLY A 90 4.74 -20.90 2.45
C GLY A 90 3.71 -19.78 2.43
N SER A 91 3.55 -19.02 3.52
CA SER A 91 2.59 -17.92 3.57
C SER A 91 3.02 -16.75 2.67
N ILE A 92 2.32 -16.57 1.56
CA ILE A 92 2.48 -15.39 0.69
C ILE A 92 2.11 -14.11 1.45
N LYS A 93 1.07 -14.15 2.29
CA LYS A 93 0.66 -13.01 3.13
C LYS A 93 1.77 -12.55 4.08
N ALA A 94 2.54 -13.50 4.63
CA ALA A 94 3.68 -13.16 5.48
C ALA A 94 4.82 -12.48 4.69
N SER A 95 4.95 -12.76 3.40
CA SER A 95 5.91 -12.06 2.54
C SER A 95 5.55 -10.58 2.38
N TYR A 96 4.26 -10.26 2.21
CA TYR A 96 3.79 -8.87 2.20
C TYR A 96 4.07 -8.16 3.53
N LEU A 97 3.77 -8.83 4.65
CA LEU A 97 4.06 -8.25 5.98
C LEU A 97 5.55 -8.03 6.22
N LEU A 98 6.42 -8.92 5.71
CA LEU A 98 7.87 -8.72 5.80
C LEU A 98 8.32 -7.52 4.95
N VAL A 99 7.74 -7.31 3.77
CA VAL A 99 8.00 -6.11 2.97
C VAL A 99 7.62 -4.86 3.76
N GLU A 100 6.45 -4.87 4.41
CA GLU A 100 5.97 -3.77 5.25
C GLU A 100 6.90 -3.52 6.43
N LEU A 101 7.25 -4.55 7.20
CA LEU A 101 8.15 -4.47 8.35
C LEU A 101 9.55 -3.91 8.01
N TYR A 102 10.06 -4.19 6.80
CA TYR A 102 11.33 -3.63 6.33
C TYR A 102 11.17 -2.23 5.71
N TYR A 103 9.97 -1.83 5.31
CA TYR A 103 9.68 -0.52 4.72
C TYR A 103 9.27 0.52 5.75
N ASP A 104 8.53 0.12 6.78
CA ASP A 104 7.95 0.98 7.81
C ASP A 104 9.02 1.84 8.49
N GLU A 105 8.77 3.16 8.58
CA GLU A 105 9.68 4.13 9.16
C GLU A 105 9.81 3.99 10.67
N ASP A 106 8.77 3.49 11.33
CA ASP A 106 8.73 3.28 12.78
C ASP A 106 9.31 1.92 13.17
N SER A 107 9.52 1.02 12.20
CA SER A 107 10.06 -0.30 12.45
C SER A 107 11.57 -0.25 12.76
N PRO A 108 12.03 -0.86 13.87
CA PRO A 108 13.46 -1.00 14.17
C PRO A 108 14.20 -1.92 13.17
N TYR A 109 13.44 -2.64 12.34
CA TYR A 109 13.96 -3.53 11.30
C TYR A 109 13.99 -2.88 9.92
N ARG A 110 13.73 -1.57 9.82
CA ARG A 110 13.72 -0.85 8.55
C ARG A 110 14.99 -1.09 7.75
N ASP A 111 14.82 -1.62 6.53
CA ASP A 111 15.93 -1.97 5.63
C ASP A 111 15.42 -1.94 4.18
N LEU A 112 15.70 -0.85 3.49
CA LEU A 112 15.19 -0.61 2.15
C LEU A 112 15.76 -1.58 1.09
N GLU A 113 16.96 -2.13 1.31
CA GLU A 113 17.51 -3.15 0.42
C GLU A 113 16.74 -4.46 0.56
N LYS A 114 16.44 -4.85 1.79
CA LYS A 114 15.57 -6.00 2.06
C LYS A 114 14.15 -5.76 1.57
N THR A 115 13.59 -4.56 1.78
CA THR A 115 12.28 -4.19 1.20
C THR A 115 12.25 -4.48 -0.30
N ILE A 116 13.22 -3.97 -1.06
CA ILE A 116 13.30 -4.19 -2.50
C ILE A 116 13.50 -5.67 -2.84
N SER A 117 14.36 -6.36 -2.09
CA SER A 117 14.65 -7.78 -2.35
C SER A 117 13.39 -8.66 -2.17
N TYR A 118 12.70 -8.52 -1.04
CA TYR A 118 11.46 -9.25 -0.77
C TYR A 118 10.33 -8.83 -1.71
N ALA A 119 10.16 -7.53 -1.95
CA ALA A 119 9.14 -7.02 -2.85
C ALA A 119 9.34 -7.52 -4.30
N LYS A 120 10.59 -7.61 -4.79
CA LYS A 120 10.89 -8.18 -6.12
C LYS A 120 10.58 -9.67 -6.19
N GLN A 121 10.97 -10.45 -5.19
CA GLN A 121 10.67 -11.88 -5.15
C GLN A 121 9.15 -12.11 -5.17
N LEU A 122 8.42 -11.34 -4.36
CA LEU A 122 6.97 -11.43 -4.28
C LEU A 122 6.30 -10.95 -5.58
N PHE A 123 6.82 -9.88 -6.19
CA PHE A 123 6.36 -9.38 -7.49
C PHE A 123 6.55 -10.41 -8.60
N GLU A 124 7.67 -11.12 -8.64
CA GLU A 124 7.87 -12.20 -9.64
C GLU A 124 6.83 -13.30 -9.52
N ALA A 125 6.41 -13.63 -8.29
CA ALA A 125 5.42 -14.66 -8.02
C ALA A 125 3.96 -14.21 -8.27
N THR A 126 3.65 -12.93 -7.98
CA THR A 126 2.26 -12.44 -7.95
C THR A 126 1.91 -11.51 -9.10
N LYS A 127 2.91 -10.83 -9.68
CA LYS A 127 2.75 -9.72 -10.62
C LYS A 127 1.85 -8.60 -10.08
N ASP A 128 1.84 -8.42 -8.76
CA ASP A 128 1.04 -7.41 -8.09
C ASP A 128 1.52 -6.00 -8.45
N PRO A 129 0.68 -5.16 -9.06
CA PRO A 129 1.05 -3.79 -9.44
C PRO A 129 1.40 -2.88 -8.26
N GLU A 130 0.85 -3.14 -7.06
CA GLU A 130 1.16 -2.38 -5.86
C GLU A 130 2.64 -2.58 -5.44
N LEU A 131 3.16 -3.80 -5.59
CA LEU A 131 4.58 -4.07 -5.32
C LEU A 131 5.50 -3.36 -6.32
N ALA A 132 5.12 -3.32 -7.59
CA ALA A 132 5.88 -2.57 -8.59
C ALA A 132 5.89 -1.07 -8.27
N PHE A 133 4.76 -0.51 -7.85
CA PHE A 133 4.65 0.88 -7.41
C PHE A 133 5.50 1.15 -6.17
N LEU A 134 5.44 0.26 -5.15
CA LEU A 134 6.26 0.35 -3.94
C LEU A 134 7.75 0.37 -4.26
N ILE A 135 8.22 -0.57 -5.11
CA ILE A 135 9.63 -0.62 -5.51
C ILE A 135 10.04 0.67 -6.22
N GLY A 136 9.16 1.21 -7.08
CA GLY A 136 9.34 2.50 -7.74
C GLY A 136 9.52 3.63 -6.73
N ASN A 137 8.66 3.70 -5.72
CA ASN A 137 8.72 4.69 -4.65
C ASN A 137 10.04 4.60 -3.85
N VAL A 138 10.48 3.40 -3.50
CA VAL A 138 11.74 3.23 -2.75
C VAL A 138 12.92 3.73 -3.58
N TYR A 139 12.98 3.41 -4.89
CA TYR A 139 14.03 3.94 -5.77
C TYR A 139 13.95 5.45 -5.94
N ASP A 140 12.76 6.03 -6.05
CA ASP A 140 12.57 7.47 -6.20
C ASP A 140 12.89 8.24 -4.92
N GLN A 141 12.18 7.94 -3.84
CA GLN A 141 12.17 8.78 -2.64
C GLN A 141 13.39 8.53 -1.76
N GLN A 142 13.85 7.30 -1.68
CA GLN A 142 14.88 6.91 -0.73
C GLN A 142 16.26 6.74 -1.38
N MET A 143 16.35 6.05 -2.50
CA MET A 143 17.62 5.75 -3.15
C MET A 143 18.04 6.80 -4.21
N LYS A 144 17.09 7.64 -4.66
CA LYS A 144 17.29 8.63 -5.73
C LYS A 144 17.79 8.02 -7.05
N ASP A 145 17.51 6.74 -7.28
CA ASP A 145 17.77 6.06 -8.55
C ASP A 145 16.58 6.23 -9.50
N TYR A 146 16.51 7.41 -10.11
CA TYR A 146 15.36 7.84 -10.88
C TYR A 146 15.09 6.98 -12.13
N MET A 147 16.12 6.39 -12.71
CA MET A 147 15.94 5.50 -13.87
C MET A 147 15.24 4.20 -13.48
N LYS A 148 15.65 3.61 -12.36
CA LYS A 148 14.97 2.42 -11.84
C LYS A 148 13.56 2.75 -11.36
N ALA A 149 13.36 3.89 -10.70
CA ALA A 149 12.04 4.35 -10.29
C ALA A 149 11.08 4.44 -11.46
N LEU A 150 11.48 5.13 -12.53
CA LEU A 150 10.65 5.27 -13.73
C LEU A 150 10.28 3.92 -14.35
N ASN A 151 11.24 3.02 -14.51
CA ASN A 151 10.99 1.68 -15.04
C ASN A 151 9.98 0.89 -14.19
N TRP A 152 10.03 1.01 -12.87
CA TRP A 152 9.10 0.33 -11.98
C TRP A 152 7.71 0.97 -11.99
N TYR A 153 7.61 2.29 -12.10
CA TYR A 153 6.33 2.98 -12.31
C TYR A 153 5.68 2.59 -13.64
N GLU A 154 6.45 2.50 -14.73
CA GLU A 154 5.95 2.03 -16.02
C GLU A 154 5.51 0.54 -15.97
N ASN A 155 6.19 -0.29 -15.17
CA ASN A 155 5.75 -1.65 -14.90
C ASN A 155 4.41 -1.68 -14.15
N ALA A 156 4.26 -0.88 -13.10
CA ALA A 156 3.02 -0.78 -12.34
C ALA A 156 1.85 -0.30 -13.22
N GLU A 157 2.10 0.67 -14.14
CA GLU A 157 1.10 1.15 -15.08
C GLU A 157 0.62 0.05 -16.02
N ARG A 158 1.55 -0.70 -16.62
CA ARG A 158 1.22 -1.82 -17.52
C ARG A 158 0.41 -2.93 -16.85
N LEU A 159 0.59 -3.10 -15.54
CA LEU A 159 -0.15 -4.06 -14.71
C LEU A 159 -1.47 -3.50 -14.16
N GLY A 160 -1.81 -2.25 -14.49
CA GLY A 160 -3.08 -1.65 -14.13
C GLY A 160 -3.15 -1.02 -12.74
N HIS A 161 -2.01 -0.63 -12.15
CA HIS A 161 -2.03 0.15 -10.91
C HIS A 161 -2.78 1.47 -11.12
N LYS A 162 -3.86 1.69 -10.37
CA LYS A 162 -4.84 2.75 -10.66
C LYS A 162 -4.27 4.16 -10.62
N ARG A 163 -3.38 4.45 -9.68
CA ARG A 163 -2.88 5.82 -9.44
C ARG A 163 -1.59 6.15 -10.17
N VAL A 164 -0.82 5.14 -10.62
CA VAL A 164 0.53 5.38 -11.17
C VAL A 164 0.51 6.16 -12.48
N ALA A 165 -0.55 6.05 -13.27
CA ALA A 165 -0.72 6.87 -14.48
C ALA A 165 -0.72 8.37 -14.16
N PHE A 166 -1.32 8.78 -13.03
CA PHE A 166 -1.27 10.16 -12.55
C PHE A 166 0.15 10.59 -12.18
N TYR A 167 0.92 9.72 -11.50
CA TYR A 167 2.33 9.99 -11.18
C TYR A 167 3.19 10.11 -12.43
N LEU A 168 3.03 9.21 -13.40
CA LEU A 168 3.74 9.28 -14.68
C LEU A 168 3.37 10.54 -15.46
N GLY A 169 2.09 10.92 -15.48
CA GLY A 169 1.63 12.19 -16.06
C GLY A 169 2.38 13.37 -15.45
N ARG A 170 2.50 13.46 -14.14
CA ARG A 170 3.25 14.51 -13.45
C ARG A 170 4.74 14.47 -13.74
N ILE A 171 5.35 13.27 -13.80
CA ILE A 171 6.77 13.10 -14.13
C ILE A 171 7.06 13.73 -15.47
N TYR A 172 6.29 13.45 -16.52
CA TYR A 172 6.49 14.00 -17.84
C TYR A 172 6.03 15.47 -17.96
N TYR A 173 5.02 15.88 -17.19
CA TYR A 173 4.55 17.27 -17.18
C TYR A 173 5.61 18.21 -16.60
N TYR A 174 6.21 17.85 -15.46
CA TYR A 174 7.23 18.67 -14.78
C TYR A 174 8.68 18.34 -15.18
N GLY A 175 8.93 17.26 -15.89
CA GLY A 175 10.27 16.77 -16.18
C GLY A 175 11.00 16.25 -14.93
N LEU A 176 10.25 15.55 -14.06
CA LEU A 176 10.80 14.94 -12.84
C LEU A 176 11.65 13.72 -13.16
N LEU A 177 12.34 13.17 -12.16
CA LEU A 177 13.17 11.97 -12.27
C LEU A 177 14.20 12.05 -13.43
N ARG A 178 14.77 13.24 -13.67
CA ARG A 178 15.69 13.52 -14.77
C ARG A 178 15.13 13.23 -16.17
N THR A 179 13.81 13.12 -16.32
CA THR A 179 13.17 13.03 -17.62
C THR A 179 13.12 14.41 -18.28
N LYS A 180 12.97 14.43 -19.60
CA LYS A 180 12.58 15.67 -20.29
C LYS A 180 11.08 15.87 -20.15
N ARG A 181 10.66 17.12 -20.07
CA ARG A 181 9.24 17.48 -20.17
C ARG A 181 8.68 17.00 -21.50
N ASP A 182 7.52 16.34 -21.45
CA ASP A 182 6.83 15.82 -22.62
C ASP A 182 5.32 15.94 -22.42
N GLY A 183 4.77 17.04 -22.94
CA GLY A 183 3.33 17.33 -22.80
C GLY A 183 2.44 16.30 -23.49
N ARG A 184 2.93 15.62 -24.56
CA ARG A 184 2.14 14.57 -25.24
C ARG A 184 2.03 13.33 -24.36
N LYS A 185 3.15 12.87 -23.81
CA LYS A 185 3.16 11.75 -22.87
C LYS A 185 2.40 12.08 -21.59
N ALA A 186 2.57 13.29 -21.06
CA ALA A 186 1.82 13.74 -19.90
C ALA A 186 0.32 13.68 -20.12
N LEU A 187 -0.15 14.20 -21.27
CA LEU A 187 -1.57 14.17 -21.63
C LEU A 187 -2.11 12.74 -21.77
N GLU A 188 -1.34 11.85 -22.39
CA GLU A 188 -1.71 10.43 -22.49
C GLU A 188 -1.89 9.78 -21.11
N TYR A 189 -0.93 9.98 -20.21
CA TYR A 189 -1.00 9.42 -18.86
C TYR A 189 -2.10 10.06 -18.01
N PHE A 190 -2.34 11.38 -18.13
CA PHE A 190 -3.46 12.00 -17.41
C PHE A 190 -4.82 11.51 -17.92
N LYS A 191 -4.99 11.25 -19.23
CA LYS A 191 -6.21 10.64 -19.77
C LYS A 191 -6.44 9.25 -19.19
N LYS A 192 -5.41 8.41 -19.12
CA LYS A 192 -5.46 7.10 -18.44
C LYS A 192 -5.80 7.25 -16.95
N ALA A 193 -5.21 8.22 -16.27
CA ALA A 193 -5.50 8.47 -14.86
C ALA A 193 -6.98 8.84 -14.65
N ARG A 194 -7.55 9.68 -15.51
CA ARG A 194 -8.97 10.01 -15.49
C ARG A 194 -9.84 8.78 -15.71
N GLU A 195 -9.50 7.94 -16.68
CA GLU A 195 -10.20 6.67 -16.95
C GLU A 195 -10.14 5.72 -15.75
N ASN A 196 -9.03 5.74 -14.99
CA ASN A 196 -8.85 5.01 -13.74
C ASN A 196 -9.60 5.63 -12.54
N GLY A 197 -10.34 6.74 -12.75
CA GLY A 197 -11.14 7.40 -11.72
C GLY A 197 -10.34 8.38 -10.83
N ILE A 198 -9.27 8.98 -11.35
CA ILE A 198 -8.47 10.01 -10.66
C ILE A 198 -8.91 11.40 -11.18
N PRO A 199 -9.79 12.12 -10.46
CA PRO A 199 -10.37 13.38 -10.94
C PRO A 199 -9.35 14.51 -11.03
N GLU A 200 -8.28 14.45 -10.25
CA GLU A 200 -7.20 15.44 -10.22
C GLU A 200 -6.47 15.56 -11.57
N ALA A 201 -6.59 14.55 -12.43
CA ALA A 201 -6.02 14.58 -13.78
C ALA A 201 -6.70 15.57 -14.71
N GLU A 202 -7.99 15.92 -14.46
CA GLU A 202 -8.79 16.76 -15.34
C GLU A 202 -8.19 18.17 -15.52
N GLY A 203 -7.69 18.77 -14.45
CA GLY A 203 -7.01 20.07 -14.51
C GLY A 203 -5.81 20.06 -15.46
N TYR A 204 -4.96 19.04 -15.35
CA TYR A 204 -3.77 18.89 -16.20
C TYR A 204 -4.15 18.62 -17.67
N ILE A 205 -5.21 17.85 -17.91
CA ILE A 205 -5.71 17.58 -19.27
C ILE A 205 -6.15 18.89 -19.93
N LYS A 206 -6.96 19.69 -19.20
CA LYS A 206 -7.44 20.97 -19.70
C LYS A 206 -6.30 21.91 -20.03
N ASP A 207 -5.34 22.07 -19.14
CA ASP A 207 -4.15 22.90 -19.36
C ASP A 207 -3.38 22.46 -20.62
N LEU A 208 -3.18 21.16 -20.82
CA LEU A 208 -2.46 20.62 -21.97
C LEU A 208 -3.27 20.68 -23.28
N GLU A 209 -4.58 20.63 -23.23
CA GLU A 209 -5.46 20.73 -24.40
C GLU A 209 -5.65 22.19 -24.86
N GLU A 210 -5.69 23.15 -23.93
CA GLU A 210 -5.68 24.58 -24.25
C GLU A 210 -4.39 25.00 -24.97
N LEU A 211 -3.24 24.41 -24.57
CA LEU A 211 -1.95 24.63 -25.21
C LEU A 211 -1.84 24.05 -26.63
N LYS A 212 -2.69 23.07 -27.00
CA LYS A 212 -2.68 22.47 -28.35
C LYS A 212 -3.17 23.41 -29.46
N GLY A 213 -3.91 24.46 -29.12
CA GLY A 213 -4.43 25.45 -30.08
C GLY A 213 -3.43 26.55 -30.47
N GLU A 214 -2.29 26.65 -29.80
CA GLU A 214 -1.26 27.65 -30.06
C GLU A 214 -0.06 27.05 -30.79
N ASP A 215 0.72 27.89 -31.48
CA ASP A 215 2.00 27.49 -32.11
C ASP A 215 2.86 26.79 -31.05
N LEU A 216 3.37 25.61 -31.40
CA LEU A 216 4.03 24.67 -30.47
C LEU A 216 5.15 25.35 -29.64
N GLN A 217 5.86 26.35 -30.26
CA GLN A 217 6.91 27.10 -29.62
C GLN A 217 6.37 28.03 -28.53
N THR A 218 5.30 28.75 -28.82
CA THR A 218 4.63 29.69 -27.92
C THR A 218 3.93 28.93 -26.77
N ALA A 219 3.37 27.77 -27.06
CA ALA A 219 2.76 26.88 -26.08
C ALA A 219 3.81 26.32 -25.09
N VAL A 220 4.98 25.90 -25.57
CA VAL A 220 6.08 25.43 -24.72
C VAL A 220 6.59 26.56 -23.81
N GLU A 221 6.77 27.77 -24.36
CA GLU A 221 7.25 28.92 -23.58
C GLU A 221 6.24 29.39 -22.52
N LYS A 222 4.94 29.39 -22.85
CA LYS A 222 3.89 29.70 -21.88
C LYS A 222 3.79 28.63 -20.80
N TRP A 223 3.89 27.38 -21.17
CA TRP A 223 3.89 26.26 -20.25
C TRP A 223 5.12 26.29 -19.33
N GLU A 224 6.31 26.56 -19.86
CA GLU A 224 7.53 26.74 -19.07
C GLU A 224 7.40 27.92 -18.08
N ARG A 225 6.82 29.05 -18.49
CA ARG A 225 6.55 30.18 -17.61
C ARG A 225 5.50 29.86 -16.54
N ALA A 226 4.42 29.15 -16.89
CA ALA A 226 3.38 28.74 -15.92
C ALA A 226 3.94 27.76 -14.89
N VAL A 227 4.75 26.80 -15.32
CA VAL A 227 5.43 25.84 -14.44
C VAL A 227 6.47 26.56 -13.55
N GLN A 228 7.22 27.51 -14.09
CA GLN A 228 8.18 28.31 -13.30
C GLN A 228 7.48 29.19 -12.26
N ALA A 229 6.34 29.77 -12.60
CA ALA A 229 5.52 30.57 -11.67
C ALA A 229 4.76 29.74 -10.63
N GLY A 230 4.37 28.50 -10.97
CA GLY A 230 3.61 27.59 -10.09
C GLY A 230 4.44 26.53 -9.37
N SER A 231 5.65 26.23 -9.84
CA SER A 231 6.43 25.11 -9.34
C SER A 231 7.13 25.39 -8.01
N GLU A 232 7.26 26.64 -7.58
CA GLU A 232 7.73 26.92 -6.21
C GLU A 232 6.72 26.54 -5.14
N SER A 233 5.44 26.41 -5.47
CA SER A 233 4.39 26.09 -4.48
C SER A 233 3.75 24.69 -4.60
N ALA A 234 3.96 23.98 -5.70
CA ALA A 234 3.27 22.70 -5.97
C ALA A 234 4.21 21.48 -6.15
N ALA A 235 5.50 21.67 -6.23
CA ALA A 235 6.45 20.58 -6.42
C ALA A 235 6.90 19.89 -5.12
N ILE A 236 6.50 20.44 -3.96
CA ILE A 236 6.89 19.91 -2.64
C ILE A 236 5.67 20.01 -1.69
N LYS A 237 4.76 19.07 -1.80
CA LYS A 237 3.93 18.62 -0.68
C LYS A 237 3.44 17.22 -0.98
#